data_a727b20ef0b3e60acabfa13ad0af1d0d
#
_entry.id   a727b20ef0b3e60acabfa13ad0af1d0d
#
_cell.length_a   1.000
_cell.length_b   1.000
_cell.length_c   1.000
_cell.angle_alpha   90.00
_cell.angle_beta   90.00
_cell.angle_gamma   90.00
#
_symmetry.space_group_name_H-M   'P 1'
#
loop_
_entity.id
_entity.type
_entity.pdbx_description
1 polymer ?
#
loop_
_entity_poly.entity_id
_entity_poly.type
_entity_poly.pdbx_seq_one_letter_code
_entity_poly.pdbx_strand_id
1 'polypeptide(L)'
;MNPQKWEQAPWIGITTAYKAGKQILEFCYIQAIETAGGIPLIIPIVKSTDALQTLTAGLDGLVIVGGPAITLGLVGDLPDDINLTDPMRIGSDKNVLELFIECEKPILGICYGMQLLNAQAGGKLYADIERQVPGALNHSHIRGAGLHSIEIKPGSRLHRIMGINHLEVNTMHIQAIAELGEGFHATAAAPDGVIEAIEHRNGRFMGVQFHPERMLDCMQPLFDDFIRFCH
;
A
#
# COMPACT_ATOMS: atom_id res chain seq x y z
N MET A 1 19.80 8.23 -23.75
CA MET A 1 19.35 7.26 -22.73
C MET A 1 20.35 6.10 -22.77
N ASN A 2 20.86 5.66 -21.63
CA ASN A 2 21.79 4.52 -21.58
C ASN A 2 20.97 3.22 -21.55
N PRO A 3 20.92 2.40 -22.62
CA PRO A 3 20.13 1.17 -22.66
C PRO A 3 20.55 0.15 -21.59
N GLN A 4 21.80 0.18 -21.14
CA GLN A 4 22.30 -0.71 -20.08
C GLN A 4 21.66 -0.49 -18.70
N LYS A 5 21.01 0.66 -18.45
CA LYS A 5 20.33 0.95 -17.17
C LYS A 5 19.18 -0.02 -16.89
N TRP A 6 18.53 -0.56 -17.92
CA TRP A 6 17.31 -1.37 -17.78
C TRP A 6 17.57 -2.88 -17.85
N GLU A 7 18.80 -3.31 -18.25
CA GLU A 7 19.13 -4.75 -18.41
C GLU A 7 19.09 -5.53 -17.07
N GLN A 8 19.32 -4.84 -15.97
CA GLN A 8 19.32 -5.44 -14.62
C GLN A 8 18.27 -4.78 -13.70
N ALA A 9 17.39 -3.93 -14.23
CA ALA A 9 16.37 -3.27 -13.45
C ALA A 9 15.29 -4.28 -13.00
N PRO A 10 14.83 -4.23 -11.73
CA PRO A 10 13.83 -5.15 -11.24
C PRO A 10 12.47 -4.90 -11.88
N TRP A 11 11.73 -5.97 -12.14
CA TRP A 11 10.38 -5.93 -12.69
C TRP A 11 9.37 -5.83 -11.55
N ILE A 12 8.63 -4.74 -11.50
CA ILE A 12 7.71 -4.42 -10.41
C ILE A 12 6.28 -4.58 -10.90
N GLY A 13 5.59 -5.57 -10.34
CA GLY A 13 4.15 -5.74 -10.55
C GLY A 13 3.36 -4.65 -9.83
N ILE A 14 2.42 -4.03 -10.55
CA ILE A 14 1.53 -3.00 -9.99
C ILE A 14 0.10 -3.48 -10.20
N THR A 15 -0.69 -3.63 -9.12
CA THR A 15 -2.09 -3.99 -9.21
C THR A 15 -2.93 -2.84 -9.78
N THR A 16 -4.20 -3.11 -10.13
CA THR A 16 -5.08 -2.09 -10.73
C THR A 16 -6.35 -1.91 -9.93
N ALA A 17 -6.92 -0.70 -9.96
CA ALA A 17 -8.31 -0.50 -9.56
C ALA A 17 -9.25 -1.12 -10.59
N TYR A 18 -10.45 -1.54 -10.14
CA TYR A 18 -11.51 -2.02 -11.02
C TYR A 18 -12.78 -1.21 -10.81
N LYS A 19 -13.29 -0.60 -11.88
CA LYS A 19 -14.49 0.23 -11.83
C LYS A 19 -15.25 0.13 -13.15
N ALA A 20 -16.55 -0.15 -13.08
CA ALA A 20 -17.45 -0.18 -14.25
C ALA A 20 -16.91 -1.02 -15.44
N GLY A 21 -16.37 -2.22 -15.15
CA GLY A 21 -15.82 -3.12 -16.16
C GLY A 21 -14.44 -2.74 -16.71
N LYS A 22 -13.80 -1.76 -16.13
CA LYS A 22 -12.48 -1.28 -16.56
C LYS A 22 -11.44 -1.46 -15.46
N GLN A 23 -10.22 -1.83 -15.85
CA GLN A 23 -9.04 -1.78 -15.00
C GLN A 23 -8.37 -0.42 -15.21
N ILE A 24 -8.03 0.24 -14.10
CA ILE A 24 -7.53 1.61 -14.09
C ILE A 24 -6.29 1.65 -13.19
N LEU A 25 -5.22 2.24 -13.69
CA LEU A 25 -4.03 2.59 -12.92
C LEU A 25 -3.71 4.06 -13.13
N GLU A 26 -3.52 4.79 -12.05
CA GLU A 26 -3.06 6.18 -12.13
C GLU A 26 -1.59 6.23 -12.51
N PHE A 27 -1.24 7.16 -13.39
CA PHE A 27 0.11 7.26 -13.96
C PHE A 27 1.20 7.52 -12.90
N CYS A 28 0.85 8.17 -11.79
CA CYS A 28 1.79 8.47 -10.71
C CYS A 28 2.47 7.21 -10.11
N TYR A 29 1.79 6.07 -10.08
CA TYR A 29 2.41 4.80 -9.65
C TYR A 29 3.48 4.33 -10.63
N ILE A 30 3.21 4.41 -11.94
CA ILE A 30 4.18 4.08 -12.97
C ILE A 30 5.38 5.00 -12.87
N GLN A 31 5.14 6.31 -12.77
CA GLN A 31 6.17 7.33 -12.66
C GLN A 31 7.06 7.12 -11.43
N ALA A 32 6.48 6.76 -10.27
CA ALA A 32 7.23 6.50 -9.05
C ALA A 32 8.24 5.35 -9.23
N ILE A 33 7.80 4.24 -9.83
CA ILE A 33 8.64 3.05 -10.07
C ILE A 33 9.72 3.33 -11.13
N GLU A 34 9.36 3.96 -12.26
CA GLU A 34 10.35 4.31 -13.31
C GLU A 34 11.41 5.29 -12.80
N THR A 35 11.01 6.29 -12.01
CA THR A 35 11.94 7.28 -11.44
C THR A 35 12.92 6.60 -10.48
N ALA A 36 12.46 5.62 -9.69
CA ALA A 36 13.29 4.81 -8.80
C ALA A 36 14.20 3.81 -9.56
N GLY A 37 13.99 3.61 -10.87
CA GLY A 37 14.80 2.73 -11.71
C GLY A 37 14.26 1.31 -11.85
N GLY A 38 13.03 1.04 -11.44
CA GLY A 38 12.34 -0.23 -11.68
C GLY A 38 11.58 -0.25 -13.01
N ILE A 39 11.27 -1.43 -13.52
CA ILE A 39 10.43 -1.63 -14.71
C ILE A 39 8.99 -1.89 -14.25
N PRO A 40 8.05 -0.94 -14.42
CA PRO A 40 6.68 -1.12 -14.00
C PRO A 40 5.93 -2.09 -14.93
N LEU A 41 5.32 -3.12 -14.37
CA LEU A 41 4.44 -4.03 -15.10
C LEU A 41 3.03 -4.02 -14.48
N ILE A 42 2.03 -3.68 -15.27
CA ILE A 42 0.64 -3.70 -14.83
C ILE A 42 0.16 -5.16 -14.73
N ILE A 43 -0.26 -5.57 -13.53
CA ILE A 43 -0.86 -6.90 -13.32
C ILE A 43 -2.35 -6.81 -13.66
N PRO A 44 -2.81 -7.51 -14.70
CA PRO A 44 -4.24 -7.55 -15.02
C PRO A 44 -5.00 -8.41 -14.00
N ILE A 45 -6.26 -8.06 -13.74
CA ILE A 45 -7.19 -8.93 -13.03
C ILE A 45 -7.54 -10.09 -13.98
N VAL A 46 -7.07 -11.28 -13.64
CA VAL A 46 -7.33 -12.51 -14.39
C VAL A 46 -8.07 -13.52 -13.53
N LYS A 47 -8.86 -14.39 -14.16
CA LYS A 47 -9.64 -15.41 -13.44
C LYS A 47 -8.84 -16.69 -13.18
N SER A 48 -7.84 -16.98 -14.02
CA SER A 48 -7.02 -18.18 -13.90
C SER A 48 -5.86 -17.96 -12.93
N THR A 49 -5.82 -18.75 -11.87
CA THR A 49 -4.72 -18.74 -10.90
C THR A 49 -3.40 -19.15 -11.56
N ASP A 50 -3.41 -20.14 -12.45
CA ASP A 50 -2.20 -20.60 -13.15
C ASP A 50 -1.64 -19.50 -14.08
N ALA A 51 -2.54 -18.76 -14.77
CA ALA A 51 -2.13 -17.63 -15.59
C ALA A 51 -1.51 -16.51 -14.72
N LEU A 52 -2.13 -16.24 -13.56
CA LEU A 52 -1.60 -15.26 -12.61
C LEU A 52 -0.23 -15.68 -12.06
N GLN A 53 -0.08 -16.93 -11.66
CA GLN A 53 1.18 -17.49 -11.18
C GLN A 53 2.28 -17.37 -12.24
N THR A 54 1.97 -17.72 -13.50
CA THR A 54 2.91 -17.60 -14.62
C THR A 54 3.33 -16.13 -14.84
N LEU A 55 2.36 -15.21 -14.80
CA LEU A 55 2.60 -13.79 -15.00
C LEU A 55 3.46 -13.17 -13.89
N THR A 56 3.23 -13.60 -12.63
CA THR A 56 3.92 -13.03 -11.46
C THR A 56 5.26 -13.69 -11.15
N ALA A 57 5.54 -14.86 -11.73
CA ALA A 57 6.78 -15.62 -11.46
C ALA A 57 8.05 -14.81 -11.76
N GLY A 58 8.05 -14.03 -12.83
CA GLY A 58 9.18 -13.21 -13.27
C GLY A 58 9.26 -11.82 -12.65
N LEU A 59 8.35 -11.47 -11.72
CA LEU A 59 8.38 -10.18 -11.06
C LEU A 59 9.25 -10.22 -9.80
N ASP A 60 9.96 -9.13 -9.53
CA ASP A 60 10.90 -9.01 -8.40
C ASP A 60 10.28 -8.33 -7.19
N GLY A 61 9.22 -7.53 -7.37
CA GLY A 61 8.50 -6.85 -6.32
C GLY A 61 7.05 -6.56 -6.70
N LEU A 62 6.23 -6.24 -5.69
CA LEU A 62 4.80 -5.95 -5.83
C LEU A 62 4.43 -4.62 -5.20
N VAL A 63 3.72 -3.77 -5.95
CA VAL A 63 3.00 -2.61 -5.42
C VAL A 63 1.51 -2.88 -5.47
N ILE A 64 0.85 -2.88 -4.30
CA ILE A 64 -0.60 -2.93 -4.21
C ILE A 64 -1.10 -1.49 -4.05
N VAL A 65 -1.78 -0.99 -5.09
CA VAL A 65 -2.20 0.42 -5.17
C VAL A 65 -3.39 0.73 -4.26
N GLY A 66 -3.60 2.00 -3.97
CA GLY A 66 -4.76 2.50 -3.24
C GLY A 66 -6.10 2.08 -3.85
N GLY A 67 -7.18 2.22 -3.08
CA GLY A 67 -8.50 1.81 -3.53
C GLY A 67 -9.63 2.09 -2.54
N PRO A 68 -10.86 1.72 -2.90
CA PRO A 68 -12.01 1.81 -2.02
C PRO A 68 -11.89 0.90 -0.78
N ALA A 69 -12.86 0.98 0.11
CA ALA A 69 -12.90 0.22 1.35
C ALA A 69 -12.94 -1.30 1.14
N ILE A 70 -12.40 -2.03 2.10
CA ILE A 70 -12.46 -3.50 2.16
C ILE A 70 -13.25 -3.96 3.39
N THR A 71 -13.79 -5.17 3.32
CA THR A 71 -14.54 -5.78 4.42
C THR A 71 -13.77 -6.87 5.16
N LEU A 72 -12.61 -7.28 4.64
CA LEU A 72 -11.74 -8.26 5.29
C LEU A 72 -11.17 -7.67 6.58
N GLY A 73 -11.37 -8.37 7.69
CA GLY A 73 -10.89 -7.94 9.01
C GLY A 73 -11.64 -6.71 9.59
N LEU A 74 -12.79 -6.34 9.04
CA LEU A 74 -13.53 -5.15 9.44
C LEU A 74 -14.09 -5.26 10.85
N VAL A 75 -13.98 -4.17 11.62
CA VAL A 75 -14.62 -3.98 12.93
C VAL A 75 -15.61 -2.83 12.82
N GLY A 76 -16.86 -3.09 13.22
CA GLY A 76 -17.94 -2.11 13.13
C GLY A 76 -18.61 -2.04 11.76
N ASP A 77 -19.52 -1.09 11.62
CA ASP A 77 -20.35 -0.93 10.43
C ASP A 77 -19.75 0.12 9.50
N LEU A 78 -19.81 -0.18 8.21
CA LEU A 78 -19.36 0.76 7.17
C LEU A 78 -20.31 1.97 7.12
N PRO A 79 -19.78 3.18 6.95
CA PRO A 79 -20.61 4.34 6.70
C PRO A 79 -21.21 4.32 5.29
N ASP A 80 -22.35 5.00 5.13
CA ASP A 80 -23.09 5.02 3.85
C ASP A 80 -22.39 5.81 2.74
N ASP A 81 -21.43 6.68 3.10
CA ASP A 81 -20.67 7.54 2.20
C ASP A 81 -19.39 6.89 1.63
N ILE A 82 -19.17 5.60 1.89
CA ILE A 82 -17.99 4.88 1.41
C ILE A 82 -18.33 3.89 0.29
N ASN A 83 -17.46 3.82 -0.71
CA ASN A 83 -17.56 2.80 -1.74
C ASN A 83 -16.74 1.57 -1.35
N LEU A 84 -17.28 0.39 -1.61
CA LEU A 84 -16.58 -0.88 -1.45
C LEU A 84 -15.73 -1.21 -2.68
N THR A 85 -14.63 -1.88 -2.43
CA THR A 85 -13.83 -2.48 -3.50
C THR A 85 -14.62 -3.61 -4.16
N ASP A 86 -14.59 -3.64 -5.49
CA ASP A 86 -15.25 -4.69 -6.28
C ASP A 86 -14.68 -6.07 -5.89
N PRO A 87 -15.54 -7.09 -5.70
CA PRO A 87 -15.11 -8.44 -5.35
C PRO A 87 -14.09 -9.07 -6.32
N MET A 88 -14.15 -8.73 -7.61
CA MET A 88 -13.16 -9.20 -8.58
C MET A 88 -11.78 -8.66 -8.29
N ARG A 89 -11.67 -7.37 -7.90
CA ARG A 89 -10.41 -6.76 -7.50
C ARG A 89 -9.86 -7.40 -6.23
N ILE A 90 -10.68 -7.49 -5.17
CA ILE A 90 -10.26 -8.10 -3.90
C ILE A 90 -9.75 -9.52 -4.12
N GLY A 91 -10.48 -10.34 -4.88
CA GLY A 91 -10.09 -11.72 -5.18
C GLY A 91 -8.74 -11.79 -5.92
N SER A 92 -8.56 -10.95 -6.94
CA SER A 92 -7.30 -10.87 -7.70
C SER A 92 -6.15 -10.39 -6.83
N ASP A 93 -6.32 -9.30 -6.09
CA ASP A 93 -5.27 -8.72 -5.25
C ASP A 93 -4.85 -9.69 -4.13
N LYS A 94 -5.79 -10.44 -3.53
CA LYS A 94 -5.48 -11.50 -2.56
C LYS A 94 -4.63 -12.61 -3.17
N ASN A 95 -5.00 -13.12 -4.34
CA ASN A 95 -4.25 -14.18 -5.02
C ASN A 95 -2.83 -13.72 -5.37
N VAL A 96 -2.67 -12.49 -5.89
CA VAL A 96 -1.34 -11.90 -6.16
C VAL A 96 -0.54 -11.79 -4.87
N LEU A 97 -1.17 -11.26 -3.81
CA LEU A 97 -0.53 -11.07 -2.52
C LEU A 97 -0.03 -12.40 -1.92
N GLU A 98 -0.85 -13.45 -1.96
CA GLU A 98 -0.49 -14.79 -1.49
C GLU A 98 0.74 -15.33 -2.22
N LEU A 99 0.80 -15.23 -3.56
CA LEU A 99 1.95 -15.66 -4.35
C LEU A 99 3.25 -14.93 -3.98
N PHE A 100 3.17 -13.62 -3.71
CA PHE A 100 4.35 -12.84 -3.30
C PHE A 100 4.78 -13.13 -1.85
N ILE A 101 3.82 -13.39 -0.95
CA ILE A 101 4.10 -13.80 0.45
C ILE A 101 4.79 -15.19 0.45
N GLU A 102 4.27 -16.16 -0.29
CA GLU A 102 4.85 -17.51 -0.39
C GLU A 102 6.27 -17.50 -0.96
N CYS A 103 6.54 -16.61 -1.91
CA CYS A 103 7.88 -16.44 -2.50
C CYS A 103 8.78 -15.49 -1.71
N GLU A 104 8.30 -14.92 -0.60
CA GLU A 104 9.00 -13.90 0.19
C GLU A 104 9.51 -12.72 -0.64
N LYS A 105 8.85 -12.37 -1.74
CA LYS A 105 9.22 -11.23 -2.58
C LYS A 105 8.77 -9.90 -1.95
N PRO A 106 9.52 -8.81 -2.15
CA PRO A 106 9.20 -7.51 -1.58
C PRO A 106 7.80 -7.01 -1.97
N ILE A 107 7.07 -6.45 -0.98
CA ILE A 107 5.72 -5.90 -1.18
C ILE A 107 5.65 -4.50 -0.56
N LEU A 108 5.14 -3.54 -1.34
CA LEU A 108 4.74 -2.21 -0.89
C LEU A 108 3.22 -2.06 -1.03
N GLY A 109 2.51 -2.01 0.09
CA GLY A 109 1.07 -1.73 0.13
C GLY A 109 0.80 -0.24 0.35
N ILE A 110 -0.02 0.39 -0.49
CA ILE A 110 -0.38 1.80 -0.41
C ILE A 110 -1.87 1.93 -0.08
N CYS A 111 -2.21 2.62 1.01
CA CYS A 111 -3.58 2.86 1.48
C CYS A 111 -4.38 1.54 1.59
N TYR A 112 -5.30 1.27 0.67
CA TYR A 112 -5.97 -0.03 0.53
C TYR A 112 -4.97 -1.20 0.55
N GLY A 113 -3.83 -1.08 -0.12
CA GLY A 113 -2.81 -2.13 -0.15
C GLY A 113 -2.20 -2.42 1.23
N MET A 114 -1.96 -1.41 2.06
CA MET A 114 -1.54 -1.58 3.45
C MET A 114 -2.61 -2.29 4.28
N GLN A 115 -3.86 -1.88 4.12
CA GLN A 115 -5.00 -2.47 4.82
C GLN A 115 -5.20 -3.94 4.42
N LEU A 116 -5.07 -4.26 3.13
CA LEU A 116 -5.16 -5.64 2.64
C LEU A 116 -4.03 -6.52 3.17
N LEU A 117 -2.78 -6.02 3.18
CA LEU A 117 -1.64 -6.70 3.79
C LEU A 117 -1.90 -7.05 5.26
N ASN A 118 -2.35 -6.06 6.04
CA ASN A 118 -2.68 -6.25 7.45
C ASN A 118 -3.79 -7.28 7.65
N ALA A 119 -4.88 -7.14 6.90
CA ALA A 119 -6.05 -8.01 7.03
C ALA A 119 -5.75 -9.46 6.58
N GLN A 120 -4.91 -9.67 5.56
CA GLN A 120 -4.46 -10.99 5.12
C GLN A 120 -3.60 -11.68 6.18
N ALA A 121 -2.89 -10.92 7.00
CA ALA A 121 -2.14 -11.43 8.15
C ALA A 121 -3.00 -11.59 9.43
N GLY A 122 -4.34 -11.53 9.32
CA GLY A 122 -5.27 -11.69 10.43
C GLY A 122 -5.52 -10.43 11.27
N GLY A 123 -5.01 -9.28 10.84
CA GLY A 123 -5.26 -7.99 11.47
C GLY A 123 -6.67 -7.47 11.24
N LYS A 124 -7.03 -6.39 11.95
CA LYS A 124 -8.37 -5.79 11.87
C LYS A 124 -8.32 -4.35 11.42
N LEU A 125 -9.44 -3.87 10.89
CA LEU A 125 -9.61 -2.52 10.37
C LEU A 125 -10.80 -1.83 11.03
N TYR A 126 -10.63 -0.57 11.42
CA TYR A 126 -11.76 0.32 11.71
C TYR A 126 -12.54 0.57 10.42
N ALA A 127 -13.87 0.45 10.50
CA ALA A 127 -14.78 0.75 9.38
C ALA A 127 -14.84 2.26 9.10
N ASP A 128 -14.82 3.05 10.16
CA ASP A 128 -14.85 4.52 10.13
C ASP A 128 -14.03 5.06 11.30
N ILE A 129 -12.89 5.67 11.01
CA ILE A 129 -11.96 6.22 12.01
C ILE A 129 -12.67 7.26 12.88
N GLU A 130 -13.40 8.20 12.25
CA GLU A 130 -14.04 9.31 12.96
C GLU A 130 -15.10 8.85 13.96
N ARG A 131 -15.75 7.70 13.71
CA ARG A 131 -16.74 7.11 14.59
C ARG A 131 -16.15 6.22 15.67
N GLN A 132 -15.02 5.58 15.39
CA GLN A 132 -14.48 4.49 16.24
C GLN A 132 -13.25 4.89 17.04
N VAL A 133 -12.50 5.93 16.62
CA VAL A 133 -11.32 6.44 17.32
C VAL A 133 -11.67 7.72 18.06
N PRO A 134 -11.68 7.74 19.39
CA PRO A 134 -11.98 8.94 20.15
C PRO A 134 -10.98 10.06 19.88
N GLY A 135 -11.47 11.22 19.43
CA GLY A 135 -10.62 12.37 19.11
C GLY A 135 -9.89 12.25 17.79
N ALA A 136 -10.33 11.34 16.91
CA ALA A 136 -9.75 11.18 15.58
C ALA A 136 -9.68 12.49 14.82
N LEU A 137 -8.58 12.68 14.10
CA LEU A 137 -8.48 13.70 13.07
C LEU A 137 -9.37 13.33 11.87
N ASN A 138 -9.64 14.31 11.01
CA ASN A 138 -10.26 14.00 9.73
C ASN A 138 -9.19 13.44 8.78
N HIS A 139 -9.33 12.16 8.42
CA HIS A 139 -8.43 11.46 7.50
C HIS A 139 -9.02 11.34 6.08
N SER A 140 -10.24 11.81 5.88
CA SER A 140 -10.94 11.63 4.61
C SER A 140 -10.93 12.90 3.77
N HIS A 141 -10.26 12.86 2.63
CA HIS A 141 -10.32 13.90 1.62
C HIS A 141 -11.78 14.21 1.19
N ILE A 142 -12.65 13.19 1.11
CA ILE A 142 -14.07 13.39 0.77
C ILE A 142 -14.80 14.18 1.86
N ARG A 143 -14.35 14.05 3.10
CA ARG A 143 -14.88 14.78 4.27
C ARG A 143 -14.12 16.09 4.56
N GLY A 144 -13.21 16.51 3.63
CA GLY A 144 -12.50 17.78 3.70
C GLY A 144 -11.12 17.75 4.35
N ALA A 145 -10.54 16.56 4.58
CA ALA A 145 -9.16 16.44 5.03
C ALA A 145 -8.16 16.86 3.93
N GLY A 146 -7.00 17.36 4.34
CA GLY A 146 -5.92 17.75 3.45
C GLY A 146 -4.62 17.02 3.75
N LEU A 147 -3.81 17.61 4.62
CA LEU A 147 -2.54 17.06 5.10
C LEU A 147 -2.58 16.93 6.61
N HIS A 148 -1.82 15.97 7.14
CA HIS A 148 -1.54 15.87 8.57
C HIS A 148 -0.09 15.42 8.83
N SER A 149 0.39 15.71 10.03
CA SER A 149 1.69 15.22 10.47
C SER A 149 1.59 13.77 10.94
N ILE A 150 2.64 13.00 10.67
CA ILE A 150 2.85 11.67 11.26
C ILE A 150 4.16 11.65 12.05
N GLU A 151 4.21 10.86 13.12
CA GLU A 151 5.43 10.56 13.85
C GLU A 151 5.97 9.22 13.37
N ILE A 152 7.22 9.21 12.90
CA ILE A 152 7.92 8.02 12.42
C ILE A 152 8.76 7.45 13.56
N LYS A 153 8.58 6.16 13.84
CA LYS A 153 9.28 5.46 14.90
C LYS A 153 10.79 5.39 14.62
N PRO A 154 11.64 5.92 15.53
CA PRO A 154 13.09 5.83 15.38
C PRO A 154 13.56 4.38 15.22
N GLY A 155 14.49 4.17 14.28
CA GLY A 155 15.06 2.85 13.99
C GLY A 155 14.20 1.97 13.07
N SER A 156 12.99 2.37 12.68
CA SER A 156 12.21 1.72 11.62
C SER A 156 12.87 1.83 10.25
N ARG A 157 12.47 1.02 9.28
CA ARG A 157 12.92 1.15 7.88
C ARG A 157 12.50 2.51 7.31
N LEU A 158 11.24 2.92 7.55
CA LEU A 158 10.74 4.23 7.13
C LEU A 158 11.58 5.37 7.70
N HIS A 159 11.97 5.29 8.99
CA HIS A 159 12.85 6.28 9.60
C HIS A 159 14.24 6.33 8.91
N ARG A 160 14.83 5.17 8.59
CA ARG A 160 16.12 5.13 7.89
C ARG A 160 16.03 5.69 6.47
N ILE A 161 14.90 5.48 5.80
CA ILE A 161 14.64 6.01 4.45
C ILE A 161 14.50 7.52 4.47
N MET A 162 13.67 8.05 5.37
CA MET A 162 13.31 9.46 5.39
C MET A 162 14.30 10.34 6.16
N GLY A 163 15.04 9.77 7.14
CA GLY A 163 16.01 10.50 7.95
C GLY A 163 15.40 11.52 8.92
N ILE A 164 14.10 11.48 9.14
CA ILE A 164 13.32 12.43 9.98
C ILE A 164 12.29 11.69 10.83
N ASN A 165 11.93 12.26 11.99
CA ASN A 165 10.95 11.68 12.90
C ASN A 165 9.52 12.18 12.64
N HIS A 166 9.35 13.31 11.98
CA HIS A 166 8.04 13.89 11.67
C HIS A 166 7.96 14.21 10.19
N LEU A 167 6.82 13.89 9.60
CA LEU A 167 6.57 14.09 8.19
C LEU A 167 5.12 14.53 8.00
N GLU A 168 4.89 15.49 7.11
CA GLU A 168 3.55 15.87 6.68
C GLU A 168 3.14 15.01 5.48
N VAL A 169 2.00 14.36 5.55
CA VAL A 169 1.48 13.44 4.52
C VAL A 169 0.07 13.80 4.10
N ASN A 170 -0.28 13.42 2.87
CA ASN A 170 -1.67 13.50 2.41
C ASN A 170 -2.53 12.43 3.10
N THR A 171 -3.84 12.67 3.18
CA THR A 171 -4.77 11.73 3.80
C THR A 171 -6.03 11.60 2.97
N MET A 172 -6.38 10.36 2.62
CA MET A 172 -7.47 10.04 1.69
C MET A 172 -8.18 8.73 2.09
N HIS A 173 -8.35 8.48 3.39
CA HIS A 173 -8.91 7.23 3.87
C HIS A 173 -9.95 7.45 4.98
N ILE A 174 -10.89 6.54 5.09
CA ILE A 174 -11.92 6.47 6.13
C ILE A 174 -11.63 5.28 7.05
N GLN A 175 -11.12 4.19 6.47
CA GLN A 175 -10.67 3.00 7.19
C GLN A 175 -9.22 3.15 7.63
N ALA A 176 -8.86 2.49 8.74
CA ALA A 176 -7.48 2.35 9.19
C ALA A 176 -7.28 1.02 9.94
N ILE A 177 -6.04 0.66 10.20
CA ILE A 177 -5.69 -0.51 11.01
C ILE A 177 -6.16 -0.30 12.45
N ALA A 178 -6.97 -1.25 12.96
CA ALA A 178 -7.41 -1.32 14.35
C ALA A 178 -6.56 -2.29 15.17
N GLU A 179 -6.21 -3.44 14.60
CA GLU A 179 -5.31 -4.43 15.18
C GLU A 179 -4.30 -4.89 14.13
N LEU A 180 -3.04 -4.97 14.52
CA LEU A 180 -1.98 -5.42 13.61
C LEU A 180 -2.08 -6.92 13.34
N GLY A 181 -1.89 -7.28 12.08
CA GLY A 181 -1.76 -8.67 11.65
C GLY A 181 -0.45 -9.30 12.11
N GLU A 182 -0.39 -10.62 12.05
CA GLU A 182 0.76 -11.39 12.50
C GLU A 182 2.05 -10.94 11.78
N GLY A 183 3.10 -10.69 12.57
CA GLY A 183 4.41 -10.30 12.10
C GLY A 183 4.56 -8.82 11.74
N PHE A 184 3.47 -8.05 11.68
CA PHE A 184 3.53 -6.60 11.46
C PHE A 184 3.73 -5.81 12.74
N HIS A 185 4.36 -4.67 12.62
CA HIS A 185 4.47 -3.66 13.66
C HIS A 185 4.26 -2.26 13.07
N ALA A 186 3.68 -1.36 13.86
CA ALA A 186 3.49 0.03 13.45
C ALA A 186 4.83 0.78 13.47
N THR A 187 5.08 1.54 12.42
CA THR A 187 6.31 2.32 12.24
C THR A 187 6.06 3.80 12.02
N ALA A 188 4.82 4.22 11.78
CA ALA A 188 4.40 5.61 11.88
C ALA A 188 2.94 5.68 12.35
N ALA A 189 2.61 6.77 13.02
CA ALA A 189 1.26 7.07 13.47
C ALA A 189 0.95 8.58 13.38
N ALA A 190 -0.32 8.91 13.16
CA ALA A 190 -0.84 10.25 13.29
C ALA A 190 -0.98 10.65 14.78
N PRO A 191 -1.17 11.95 15.12
CA PRO A 191 -1.26 12.41 16.51
C PRO A 191 -2.46 11.82 17.29
N ASP A 192 -3.50 11.35 16.60
CA ASP A 192 -4.64 10.66 17.17
C ASP A 192 -4.44 9.15 17.37
N GLY A 193 -3.23 8.65 17.06
CA GLY A 193 -2.85 7.25 17.21
C GLY A 193 -3.22 6.37 16.02
N VAL A 194 -3.81 6.90 14.96
CA VAL A 194 -4.08 6.15 13.73
C VAL A 194 -2.77 5.70 13.10
N ILE A 195 -2.67 4.40 12.80
CA ILE A 195 -1.46 3.80 12.21
C ILE A 195 -1.34 4.23 10.75
N GLU A 196 -0.20 4.85 10.42
CA GLU A 196 0.09 5.40 9.10
C GLU A 196 1.17 4.64 8.31
N ALA A 197 1.94 3.78 8.99
CA ALA A 197 2.85 2.86 8.33
C ALA A 197 3.05 1.59 9.15
N ILE A 198 3.24 0.47 8.44
CA ILE A 198 3.56 -0.84 9.01
C ILE A 198 4.74 -1.46 8.29
N GLU A 199 5.51 -2.24 9.03
CA GLU A 199 6.60 -3.05 8.51
C GLU A 199 6.47 -4.48 9.05
N HIS A 200 6.74 -5.47 8.22
CA HIS A 200 6.77 -6.86 8.66
C HIS A 200 8.16 -7.25 9.17
N ARG A 201 8.22 -8.11 10.18
CA ARG A 201 9.48 -8.57 10.81
C ARG A 201 10.46 -9.25 9.86
N ASN A 202 10.01 -9.77 8.70
CA ASN A 202 10.90 -10.30 7.67
C ASN A 202 11.64 -9.21 6.87
N GLY A 203 11.29 -7.93 7.07
CA GLY A 203 11.86 -6.77 6.39
C GLY A 203 11.45 -6.62 4.93
N ARG A 204 10.64 -7.52 4.36
CA ARG A 204 10.28 -7.52 2.93
C ARG A 204 8.94 -6.86 2.64
N PHE A 205 8.01 -6.85 3.61
CA PHE A 205 6.68 -6.29 3.42
C PHE A 205 6.57 -4.98 4.19
N MET A 206 6.10 -3.96 3.52
CA MET A 206 5.88 -2.63 4.05
C MET A 206 4.56 -2.07 3.56
N GLY A 207 3.87 -1.31 4.39
CA GLY A 207 2.67 -0.60 3.99
C GLY A 207 2.66 0.83 4.52
N VAL A 208 2.07 1.75 3.76
CA VAL A 208 1.81 3.13 4.16
C VAL A 208 0.34 3.47 3.91
N GLN A 209 -0.27 4.23 4.82
CA GLN A 209 -1.69 4.58 4.73
C GLN A 209 -1.94 5.78 3.82
N PHE A 210 -0.99 6.69 3.78
CA PHE A 210 -1.00 7.84 2.86
C PHE A 210 -0.61 7.43 1.43
N HIS A 211 -0.67 8.37 0.49
CA HIS A 211 -0.39 8.17 -0.93
C HIS A 211 0.96 8.78 -1.34
N PRO A 212 2.09 8.07 -1.16
CA PRO A 212 3.43 8.55 -1.48
C PRO A 212 3.62 8.81 -2.98
N GLU A 213 2.91 8.09 -3.85
CA GLU A 213 2.94 8.26 -5.30
C GLU A 213 2.43 9.64 -5.76
N ARG A 214 1.71 10.35 -4.89
CA ARG A 214 1.20 11.71 -5.11
C ARG A 214 2.10 12.78 -4.47
N MET A 215 3.20 12.38 -3.86
CA MET A 215 4.12 13.22 -3.10
C MET A 215 5.58 12.95 -3.52
N LEU A 216 5.84 12.69 -4.79
CA LEU A 216 7.16 12.24 -5.28
C LEU A 216 8.29 13.22 -4.94
N ASP A 217 8.02 14.50 -4.84
CA ASP A 217 9.03 15.52 -4.47
C ASP A 217 9.71 15.21 -3.13
N CYS A 218 9.01 14.60 -2.18
CA CYS A 218 9.55 14.23 -0.87
C CYS A 218 9.55 12.70 -0.62
N MET A 219 8.74 11.93 -1.33
CA MET A 219 8.56 10.48 -1.12
C MET A 219 9.34 9.60 -2.10
N GLN A 220 10.06 10.17 -3.05
CA GLN A 220 10.91 9.40 -3.96
C GLN A 220 11.88 8.45 -3.23
N PRO A 221 12.49 8.80 -2.07
CA PRO A 221 13.36 7.90 -1.31
C PRO A 221 12.68 6.59 -0.87
N LEU A 222 11.35 6.57 -0.65
CA LEU A 222 10.61 5.36 -0.31
C LEU A 222 10.60 4.38 -1.50
N PHE A 223 10.36 4.87 -2.70
CA PHE A 223 10.37 4.05 -3.92
C PHE A 223 11.80 3.61 -4.28
N ASP A 224 12.78 4.48 -4.12
CA ASP A 224 14.20 4.15 -4.34
C ASP A 224 14.66 3.01 -3.42
N ASP A 225 14.26 3.05 -2.15
CA ASP A 225 14.56 1.99 -1.19
C ASP A 225 13.83 0.68 -1.55
N PHE A 226 12.54 0.76 -1.94
CA PHE A 226 11.78 -0.40 -2.38
C PHE A 226 12.42 -1.08 -3.58
N ILE A 227 12.81 -0.32 -4.61
CA ILE A 227 13.47 -0.84 -5.82
C ILE A 227 14.81 -1.49 -5.48
N ARG A 228 15.64 -0.87 -4.63
CA ARG A 228 16.90 -1.48 -4.17
C ARG A 228 16.68 -2.81 -3.43
N PHE A 229 15.55 -2.97 -2.79
CA PHE A 229 15.22 -4.17 -2.03
C PHE A 229 14.69 -5.31 -2.93
N CYS A 230 14.30 -5.00 -4.17
CA CYS A 230 13.85 -5.96 -5.18
C CYS A 230 14.99 -6.60 -6.00
N HIS A 231 16.23 -6.20 -5.76
CA HIS A 231 17.43 -6.77 -6.42
C HIS A 231 17.93 -8.04 -5.74
#